data_7898b29d7c6e5c1aa80ed28a33044fca
#
_entry.id   7898b29d7c6e5c1aa80ed28a33044fca
#
_cell.length_a   1.000
_cell.length_b   1.000
_cell.length_c   1.000
_cell.angle_alpha   90.00
_cell.angle_beta   90.00
_cell.angle_gamma   90.00
#
_symmetry.space_group_name_H-M   'P 1'
#
loop_
_entity.id
_entity.type
_entity.pdbx_description
1 polymer ?
#
loop_
_entity_poly.entity_id
_entity_poly.type
_entity_poly.pdbx_seq_one_letter_code
_entity_poly.pdbx_strand_id
1 'polypeptide(L)'
;MTRTAAPPATSCRRTRRCGAVLAGLTLALAAAAFDAPAAELFQSDGWDLRWDNTLRYTAAFRLFPYSNAVVADPNADDGDRNFAPGLISDRLDLLSEFDLSNGPFGIEASGAFWYDTVYHQANSNDSPATFNPYTVPHNRFTHATEILDGQDADLLNLFAYGSLDAGDIPVSFRVGRHTLLWGESLFFANNGIGAGQAPIDAIKAASEPEAEAKELFLPVDQVSLTVQPSPDLSFAFYDQFEWRRDRLPGSGSYFSDADYLDAGGERIIVSPGEYLYRTPDNRPPASGQFGAAMHLMLGEVDYGLYALQFHAKEPQILTYYSSSGGNNDGAYWLTFPSYIQAYGASFSTYAGESTLAGEISLRTNMPLVSQGLFALPGSGGGGYGGFAYAALRPPQVSPAPALQAVLAYPTGGTLHAQLSSVSTLSPGAFWQGADLSAEIATNDLLNVTGHPELLASGRDSFAAAFRAVFEPHYYEVLPALDLSLPVGLGYDLIGKSSVDASMNNGAGDIELGISATYRTVWQGSLTYTHFIGPPDRQPFSDRDFVSISVQRTF
;
A
#
# COMPACT_ATOMS: atom_id res chain seq x y z
N MET A 1 -12.98 -57.93 -27.92
CA MET A 1 -13.71 -56.66 -28.09
C MET A 1 -13.11 -55.64 -27.13
N THR A 2 -12.10 -54.94 -27.57
CA THR A 2 -11.34 -53.94 -26.81
C THR A 2 -11.96 -52.57 -27.09
N ARG A 3 -12.50 -51.93 -26.04
CA ARG A 3 -12.94 -50.52 -26.09
C ARG A 3 -11.75 -49.61 -25.80
N THR A 4 -11.34 -48.85 -26.77
CA THR A 4 -10.40 -47.75 -26.65
C THR A 4 -11.09 -46.55 -25.97
N ALA A 5 -10.52 -46.09 -24.86
CA ALA A 5 -10.93 -44.87 -24.19
C ALA A 5 -10.38 -43.63 -24.94
N ALA A 6 -11.22 -42.59 -25.13
CA ALA A 6 -10.84 -41.32 -25.70
C ALA A 6 -10.07 -40.47 -24.67
N PRO A 7 -9.10 -39.63 -25.07
CA PRO A 7 -8.37 -38.76 -24.15
C PRO A 7 -9.25 -37.56 -23.72
N PRO A 8 -9.00 -36.97 -22.53
CA PRO A 8 -9.78 -35.85 -22.01
C PRO A 8 -9.48 -34.55 -22.76
N ALA A 9 -10.53 -33.76 -23.02
CA ALA A 9 -10.46 -32.48 -23.70
C ALA A 9 -9.89 -31.40 -22.76
N THR A 10 -8.58 -31.15 -22.83
CA THR A 10 -7.85 -30.10 -22.06
C THR A 10 -7.57 -28.81 -22.83
N SER A 11 -8.15 -28.60 -24.02
CA SER A 11 -7.74 -27.49 -24.91
C SER A 11 -8.62 -26.23 -24.92
N CYS A 12 -9.73 -26.19 -24.15
CA CYS A 12 -10.70 -25.08 -24.30
C CYS A 12 -10.54 -23.92 -23.29
N ARG A 13 -9.80 -24.12 -22.18
CA ARG A 13 -9.62 -23.06 -21.16
C ARG A 13 -8.48 -22.07 -21.47
N ARG A 14 -7.40 -22.50 -22.15
CA ARG A 14 -6.27 -21.63 -22.51
C ARG A 14 -6.63 -20.57 -23.56
N THR A 15 -7.50 -20.90 -24.51
CA THR A 15 -7.88 -19.98 -25.61
C THR A 15 -8.81 -18.85 -25.17
N ARG A 16 -9.58 -19.00 -24.07
CA ARG A 16 -10.45 -17.92 -23.55
C ARG A 16 -9.65 -16.86 -22.79
N ARG A 17 -8.61 -17.22 -22.05
CA ARG A 17 -7.76 -16.27 -21.31
C ARG A 17 -6.89 -15.42 -22.23
N CYS A 18 -6.31 -15.97 -23.28
CA CYS A 18 -5.60 -15.20 -24.31
C CYS A 18 -6.54 -14.23 -25.08
N GLY A 19 -7.82 -14.59 -25.22
CA GLY A 19 -8.80 -13.73 -25.85
C GLY A 19 -9.20 -12.49 -25.04
N ALA A 20 -9.20 -12.58 -23.69
CA ALA A 20 -9.51 -11.46 -22.82
C ALA A 20 -8.38 -10.43 -22.79
N VAL A 21 -7.13 -10.87 -22.68
CA VAL A 21 -5.94 -9.99 -22.75
C VAL A 21 -5.87 -9.26 -24.10
N LEU A 22 -6.12 -9.96 -25.21
CA LEU A 22 -6.19 -9.34 -26.54
C LEU A 22 -7.37 -8.35 -26.66
N ALA A 23 -8.50 -8.61 -26.01
CA ALA A 23 -9.65 -7.72 -26.03
C ALA A 23 -9.41 -6.45 -25.17
N GLY A 24 -8.75 -6.57 -24.00
CA GLY A 24 -8.34 -5.44 -23.18
C GLY A 24 -7.32 -4.55 -23.89
N LEU A 25 -6.29 -5.15 -24.47
CA LEU A 25 -5.28 -4.44 -25.26
C LEU A 25 -5.90 -3.74 -26.50
N THR A 26 -6.88 -4.37 -27.18
CA THR A 26 -7.60 -3.75 -28.30
C THR A 26 -8.54 -2.64 -27.84
N LEU A 27 -9.11 -2.70 -26.64
CA LEU A 27 -9.94 -1.62 -26.09
C LEU A 27 -9.09 -0.41 -25.70
N ALA A 28 -7.94 -0.63 -25.05
CA ALA A 28 -6.96 0.42 -24.73
C ALA A 28 -6.41 1.07 -26.01
N LEU A 29 -6.05 0.28 -27.03
CA LEU A 29 -5.61 0.77 -28.34
C LEU A 29 -6.74 1.47 -29.13
N ALA A 30 -8.01 1.09 -28.95
CA ALA A 30 -9.15 1.75 -29.61
C ALA A 30 -9.54 3.08 -28.92
N ALA A 31 -9.47 3.15 -27.60
CA ALA A 31 -9.57 4.41 -26.85
C ALA A 31 -8.45 5.40 -27.23
N ALA A 32 -7.33 4.87 -27.66
CA ALA A 32 -6.15 5.56 -28.16
C ALA A 32 -6.34 6.30 -29.49
N ALA A 33 -7.38 6.02 -30.26
CA ALA A 33 -7.63 6.65 -31.57
C ALA A 33 -8.26 8.06 -31.46
N PHE A 34 -8.59 8.52 -30.25
CA PHE A 34 -9.06 9.89 -30.04
C PHE A 34 -7.84 10.79 -29.75
N ASP A 35 -7.43 11.58 -30.75
CA ASP A 35 -6.45 12.67 -30.58
C ASP A 35 -7.12 13.84 -29.82
N ALA A 36 -7.38 13.65 -28.52
CA ALA A 36 -7.73 14.75 -27.64
C ALA A 36 -6.48 15.07 -26.82
N PRO A 37 -5.84 16.25 -26.97
CA PRO A 37 -4.84 16.72 -26.01
C PRO A 37 -5.51 16.93 -24.65
N ALA A 38 -4.73 16.89 -23.56
CA ALA A 38 -5.14 17.38 -22.24
C ALA A 38 -5.84 18.73 -22.44
N ALA A 39 -7.14 18.80 -22.13
CA ALA A 39 -7.94 19.91 -22.61
C ALA A 39 -7.92 21.04 -21.59
N GLU A 40 -7.22 22.13 -21.93
CA GLU A 40 -7.69 23.44 -21.46
C GLU A 40 -9.09 23.65 -22.04
N LEU A 41 -10.12 23.30 -21.28
CA LEU A 41 -11.50 23.34 -21.77
C LEU A 41 -12.00 24.79 -21.88
N PHE A 42 -11.46 25.69 -21.07
CA PHE A 42 -11.95 27.05 -21.03
C PHE A 42 -10.93 27.99 -20.35
N GLN A 43 -10.63 29.11 -21.01
CA GLN A 43 -9.87 30.22 -20.44
C GLN A 43 -10.57 31.53 -20.82
N SER A 44 -11.26 32.18 -19.87
CA SER A 44 -11.94 33.45 -20.08
C SER A 44 -12.12 34.21 -18.76
N ASP A 45 -11.90 35.52 -18.78
CA ASP A 45 -12.14 36.42 -17.66
C ASP A 45 -11.43 36.06 -16.35
N GLY A 46 -10.20 35.47 -16.45
CA GLY A 46 -9.42 35.02 -15.31
C GLY A 46 -9.75 33.63 -14.80
N TRP A 47 -10.75 32.96 -15.37
CA TRP A 47 -11.03 31.54 -15.10
C TRP A 47 -10.20 30.64 -16.01
N ASP A 48 -9.63 29.60 -15.41
CA ASP A 48 -8.92 28.51 -16.08
C ASP A 48 -9.55 27.19 -15.66
N LEU A 49 -9.86 26.34 -16.65
CA LEU A 49 -10.46 25.04 -16.46
C LEU A 49 -9.63 23.97 -17.16
N ARG A 50 -9.07 23.04 -16.39
CA ARG A 50 -8.32 21.89 -16.86
C ARG A 50 -9.06 20.60 -16.51
N TRP A 51 -9.03 19.65 -17.43
CA TRP A 51 -9.56 18.31 -17.23
C TRP A 51 -8.66 17.29 -17.90
N ASP A 52 -7.96 16.52 -17.09
CA ASP A 52 -7.01 15.50 -17.53
C ASP A 52 -7.58 14.11 -17.21
N ASN A 53 -7.38 13.19 -18.13
CA ASN A 53 -7.78 11.79 -17.94
C ASN A 53 -6.59 10.88 -18.26
N THR A 54 -6.29 9.94 -17.37
CA THR A 54 -5.30 8.90 -17.60
C THR A 54 -5.98 7.55 -17.65
N LEU A 55 -5.87 6.88 -18.79
CA LEU A 55 -6.34 5.51 -18.98
C LEU A 55 -5.13 4.58 -18.98
N ARG A 56 -5.14 3.58 -18.08
CA ARG A 56 -4.09 2.55 -17.94
C ARG A 56 -4.69 1.17 -18.14
N TYR A 57 -4.00 0.32 -18.87
CA TYR A 57 -4.26 -1.11 -18.93
C TYR A 57 -3.06 -1.88 -18.42
N THR A 58 -3.27 -2.82 -17.49
CA THR A 58 -2.22 -3.66 -16.90
C THR A 58 -2.60 -5.12 -16.99
N ALA A 59 -1.68 -5.95 -17.49
CA ALA A 59 -1.76 -7.40 -17.45
C ALA A 59 -0.56 -7.95 -16.68
N ALA A 60 -0.80 -8.81 -15.67
CA ALA A 60 0.26 -9.41 -14.87
C ALA A 60 0.14 -10.93 -14.85
N PHE A 61 1.30 -11.62 -14.76
CA PHE A 61 1.39 -13.07 -14.89
C PHE A 61 2.31 -13.65 -13.81
N ARG A 62 1.78 -14.57 -13.00
CA ARG A 62 2.59 -15.40 -12.10
C ARG A 62 3.43 -16.37 -12.91
N LEU A 63 4.72 -16.49 -12.58
CA LEU A 63 5.66 -17.31 -13.33
C LEU A 63 5.77 -18.75 -12.79
N PHE A 64 5.77 -18.92 -11.48
CA PHE A 64 6.05 -20.18 -10.80
C PHE A 64 4.86 -20.66 -9.97
N PRO A 65 4.72 -22.01 -9.77
CA PRO A 65 3.71 -22.53 -8.85
C PRO A 65 4.07 -22.16 -7.40
N TYR A 66 3.06 -22.18 -6.53
CA TYR A 66 3.26 -21.95 -5.09
C TYR A 66 4.14 -23.03 -4.45
N SER A 67 4.85 -22.66 -3.40
CA SER A 67 5.67 -23.58 -2.62
C SER A 67 4.86 -24.20 -1.47
N ASN A 68 5.13 -25.48 -1.17
CA ASN A 68 4.48 -26.15 -0.04
C ASN A 68 4.82 -25.50 1.31
N ALA A 69 5.92 -24.78 1.41
CA ALA A 69 6.32 -24.10 2.63
C ALA A 69 5.47 -22.83 2.87
N VAL A 70 5.13 -22.09 1.81
CA VAL A 70 4.27 -20.90 1.87
C VAL A 70 2.84 -21.32 2.20
N VAL A 71 2.28 -22.33 1.53
CA VAL A 71 0.90 -22.80 1.74
C VAL A 71 0.73 -23.74 2.94
N ALA A 72 1.71 -23.77 3.85
CA ALA A 72 1.63 -24.61 5.07
C ALA A 72 0.72 -24.01 6.15
N ASP A 73 0.55 -22.68 6.17
CA ASP A 73 -0.40 -21.99 7.05
C ASP A 73 -1.76 -21.85 6.36
N PRO A 74 -2.82 -22.52 6.88
CA PRO A 74 -4.15 -22.45 6.29
C PRO A 74 -4.84 -21.08 6.42
N ASN A 75 -4.21 -20.12 7.08
CA ASN A 75 -4.73 -18.75 7.20
C ASN A 75 -3.93 -17.75 6.35
N ALA A 76 -3.04 -18.24 5.50
CA ALA A 76 -2.21 -17.42 4.61
C ALA A 76 -2.02 -18.06 3.22
N ASP A 77 -2.80 -19.13 2.88
CA ASP A 77 -2.58 -19.91 1.66
C ASP A 77 -3.54 -19.58 0.51
N ASP A 78 -4.64 -18.89 0.77
CA ASP A 78 -5.66 -18.60 -0.24
C ASP A 78 -5.10 -17.71 -1.36
N GLY A 79 -4.30 -16.68 -1.02
CA GLY A 79 -3.64 -15.81 -2.00
C GLY A 79 -2.72 -16.55 -2.97
N ASP A 80 -2.11 -17.66 -2.54
CA ASP A 80 -1.29 -18.53 -3.38
C ASP A 80 -2.11 -19.53 -4.17
N ARG A 81 -3.04 -20.24 -3.50
CA ARG A 81 -3.85 -21.29 -4.12
C ARG A 81 -4.82 -20.76 -5.17
N ASN A 82 -5.27 -19.52 -4.99
CA ASN A 82 -6.19 -18.89 -5.94
C ASN A 82 -5.55 -18.65 -7.31
N PHE A 83 -4.20 -18.59 -7.39
CA PHE A 83 -3.49 -18.23 -8.61
C PHE A 83 -2.45 -19.29 -9.01
N ALA A 84 -2.83 -20.17 -9.93
CA ALA A 84 -1.86 -21.00 -10.64
C ALA A 84 -0.96 -20.13 -11.55
N PRO A 85 0.23 -20.63 -11.99
CA PRO A 85 1.03 -19.93 -12.99
C PRO A 85 0.19 -19.48 -14.19
N GLY A 86 0.30 -18.22 -14.55
CA GLY A 86 -0.52 -17.56 -15.58
C GLY A 86 -1.06 -16.22 -15.13
N LEU A 87 -2.17 -15.78 -15.71
CA LEU A 87 -2.76 -14.45 -15.51
C LEU A 87 -3.20 -14.24 -14.04
N ILE A 88 -2.70 -13.16 -13.43
CA ILE A 88 -3.03 -12.73 -12.06
C ILE A 88 -3.74 -11.38 -12.02
N SER A 89 -3.61 -10.57 -13.08
CA SER A 89 -4.34 -9.31 -13.26
C SER A 89 -4.60 -9.07 -14.75
N ASP A 90 -5.77 -8.53 -15.09
CA ASP A 90 -6.22 -8.08 -16.42
C ASP A 90 -7.11 -6.87 -16.19
N ARG A 91 -6.45 -5.73 -15.93
CA ARG A 91 -7.01 -4.57 -15.26
C ARG A 91 -7.00 -3.34 -16.16
N LEU A 92 -8.08 -2.59 -16.12
CA LEU A 92 -8.25 -1.28 -16.71
C LEU A 92 -8.48 -0.26 -15.60
N ASP A 93 -7.69 0.80 -15.58
CA ASP A 93 -7.80 1.93 -14.65
C ASP A 93 -8.11 3.22 -15.42
N LEU A 94 -8.93 4.07 -14.82
CA LEU A 94 -9.19 5.44 -15.27
C LEU A 94 -9.01 6.39 -14.10
N LEU A 95 -8.08 7.33 -14.21
CA LEU A 95 -7.96 8.48 -13.33
C LEU A 95 -8.48 9.72 -14.07
N SER A 96 -9.38 10.48 -13.45
CA SER A 96 -9.95 11.71 -13.99
C SER A 96 -9.70 12.86 -12.99
N GLU A 97 -9.08 13.95 -13.47
CA GLU A 97 -8.63 15.07 -12.66
C GLU A 97 -9.17 16.37 -13.25
N PHE A 98 -9.84 17.15 -12.43
CA PHE A 98 -10.49 18.39 -12.78
C PHE A 98 -9.99 19.51 -11.88
N ASP A 99 -9.51 20.61 -12.46
CA ASP A 99 -9.11 21.82 -11.74
C ASP A 99 -9.80 23.04 -12.35
N LEU A 100 -10.50 23.81 -11.51
CA LEU A 100 -11.12 25.07 -11.86
C LEU A 100 -10.52 26.16 -10.99
N SER A 101 -9.83 27.13 -11.58
CA SER A 101 -9.18 28.21 -10.86
C SER A 101 -9.56 29.61 -11.38
N ASN A 102 -9.48 30.60 -10.48
CA ASN A 102 -9.57 32.02 -10.79
C ASN A 102 -8.57 32.79 -9.90
N GLY A 103 -7.48 33.24 -10.51
CA GLY A 103 -6.39 33.89 -9.79
C GLY A 103 -5.84 32.98 -8.68
N PRO A 104 -5.82 33.41 -7.40
CA PRO A 104 -5.25 32.62 -6.32
C PRO A 104 -6.21 31.59 -5.72
N PHE A 105 -7.44 31.44 -6.22
CA PHE A 105 -8.45 30.54 -5.68
C PHE A 105 -8.86 29.48 -6.72
N GLY A 106 -9.16 28.27 -6.24
CA GLY A 106 -9.63 27.21 -7.11
C GLY A 106 -10.34 26.09 -6.37
N ILE A 107 -10.82 25.15 -7.16
CA ILE A 107 -11.42 23.88 -6.71
C ILE A 107 -10.81 22.77 -7.53
N GLU A 108 -10.33 21.72 -6.85
CA GLU A 108 -9.84 20.50 -7.46
C GLU A 108 -10.77 19.33 -7.14
N ALA A 109 -11.07 18.52 -8.14
CA ALA A 109 -11.80 17.26 -7.98
C ALA A 109 -11.12 16.16 -8.80
N SER A 110 -10.90 14.99 -8.19
CA SER A 110 -10.38 13.83 -8.91
C SER A 110 -11.04 12.53 -8.44
N GLY A 111 -11.08 11.54 -9.34
CA GLY A 111 -11.62 10.23 -9.04
C GLY A 111 -10.93 9.16 -9.86
N ALA A 112 -10.89 7.96 -9.29
CA ALA A 112 -10.35 6.77 -9.92
C ALA A 112 -11.44 5.72 -10.10
N PHE A 113 -11.33 4.94 -11.17
CA PHE A 113 -12.15 3.77 -11.45
C PHE A 113 -11.24 2.65 -11.90
N TRP A 114 -11.54 1.41 -11.49
CA TRP A 114 -10.82 0.22 -11.98
C TRP A 114 -11.74 -0.97 -12.19
N TYR A 115 -11.32 -1.84 -13.10
CA TYR A 115 -11.97 -3.10 -13.38
C TYR A 115 -10.93 -4.17 -13.75
N ASP A 116 -10.83 -5.23 -12.92
CA ASP A 116 -9.95 -6.39 -13.17
C ASP A 116 -10.80 -7.64 -13.41
N THR A 117 -10.69 -8.20 -14.61
CA THR A 117 -11.49 -9.35 -15.03
C THR A 117 -11.17 -10.63 -14.26
N VAL A 118 -9.98 -10.74 -13.66
CA VAL A 118 -9.51 -11.96 -12.96
C VAL A 118 -10.35 -12.24 -11.73
N TYR A 119 -10.69 -11.20 -10.96
CA TYR A 119 -11.45 -11.35 -9.71
C TYR A 119 -12.93 -11.72 -9.93
N HIS A 120 -13.48 -11.54 -11.13
CA HIS A 120 -14.85 -11.92 -11.49
C HIS A 120 -14.99 -13.35 -12.02
N GLN A 121 -13.88 -14.13 -12.04
CA GLN A 121 -13.85 -15.47 -12.57
C GLN A 121 -13.61 -16.52 -11.47
N ALA A 122 -13.76 -17.80 -11.81
CA ALA A 122 -13.31 -18.88 -10.94
C ALA A 122 -11.79 -18.86 -10.84
N ASN A 123 -11.26 -18.90 -9.62
CA ASN A 123 -9.84 -19.01 -9.34
C ASN A 123 -9.34 -20.47 -9.39
N SER A 124 -8.09 -20.71 -9.04
CA SER A 124 -7.41 -22.02 -9.14
C SER A 124 -7.39 -22.80 -7.82
N ASN A 125 -7.98 -22.28 -6.74
CA ASN A 125 -7.95 -22.92 -5.43
C ASN A 125 -8.55 -24.32 -5.48
N ASP A 126 -7.80 -25.31 -5.01
CA ASP A 126 -8.16 -26.73 -4.97
C ASP A 126 -8.24 -27.29 -3.55
N SER A 127 -8.15 -26.43 -2.53
CA SER A 127 -8.09 -26.80 -1.10
C SER A 127 -9.30 -26.30 -0.30
N PRO A 128 -10.47 -26.91 -0.40
CA PRO A 128 -11.65 -26.49 0.36
C PRO A 128 -11.47 -26.62 1.89
N ALA A 129 -10.49 -27.40 2.35
CA ALA A 129 -10.25 -27.62 3.77
C ALA A 129 -9.46 -26.46 4.44
N THR A 130 -8.67 -25.72 3.68
CA THR A 130 -7.88 -24.57 4.16
C THR A 130 -8.49 -23.23 3.73
N PHE A 131 -9.53 -23.24 2.90
CA PHE A 131 -10.18 -22.03 2.40
C PHE A 131 -10.88 -21.26 3.54
N ASN A 132 -10.47 -20.04 3.79
CA ASN A 132 -10.94 -19.23 4.92
C ASN A 132 -12.36 -18.67 4.73
N PRO A 133 -12.77 -18.12 3.58
CA PRO A 133 -14.15 -17.68 3.38
C PRO A 133 -15.14 -18.84 3.48
N TYR A 134 -16.36 -18.56 3.96
CA TYR A 134 -17.45 -19.55 4.06
C TYR A 134 -18.72 -19.13 3.31
N THR A 135 -18.78 -17.88 2.81
CA THR A 135 -19.95 -17.36 2.08
C THR A 135 -19.94 -17.74 0.60
N VAL A 136 -18.77 -18.16 0.07
CA VAL A 136 -18.57 -18.53 -1.33
C VAL A 136 -17.87 -19.88 -1.46
N PRO A 137 -17.97 -20.58 -2.61
CA PRO A 137 -17.17 -21.78 -2.88
C PRO A 137 -15.66 -21.46 -2.90
N HIS A 138 -14.82 -22.43 -2.53
CA HIS A 138 -13.36 -22.27 -2.41
C HIS A 138 -12.66 -21.75 -3.69
N ASN A 139 -13.25 -21.94 -4.86
CA ASN A 139 -12.71 -21.45 -6.13
C ASN A 139 -13.35 -20.15 -6.62
N ARG A 140 -13.83 -19.30 -5.69
CA ARG A 140 -14.39 -17.98 -5.96
C ARG A 140 -13.85 -16.98 -4.97
N PHE A 141 -13.70 -15.74 -5.40
CA PHE A 141 -13.43 -14.61 -4.51
C PHE A 141 -14.71 -14.23 -3.77
N THR A 142 -14.57 -13.67 -2.57
CA THR A 142 -15.72 -13.07 -1.87
C THR A 142 -16.16 -11.81 -2.61
N HIS A 143 -17.41 -11.41 -2.42
CA HIS A 143 -17.90 -10.17 -3.02
C HIS A 143 -17.12 -8.93 -2.54
N ALA A 144 -16.64 -8.94 -1.30
CA ALA A 144 -15.84 -7.86 -0.76
C ALA A 144 -14.45 -7.77 -1.43
N THR A 145 -13.79 -8.91 -1.71
CA THR A 145 -12.55 -8.97 -2.48
C THR A 145 -12.78 -8.57 -3.95
N GLU A 146 -13.92 -9.02 -4.56
CA GLU A 146 -14.29 -8.63 -5.92
C GLU A 146 -14.47 -7.12 -6.07
N ILE A 147 -15.02 -6.43 -5.05
CA ILE A 147 -15.13 -4.96 -5.04
C ILE A 147 -13.74 -4.35 -4.88
N LEU A 148 -13.00 -4.73 -3.85
CA LEU A 148 -11.75 -4.06 -3.48
C LEU A 148 -10.67 -4.19 -4.56
N ASP A 149 -10.42 -5.43 -5.03
CA ASP A 149 -9.37 -5.73 -6.00
C ASP A 149 -9.89 -5.81 -7.44
N GLY A 150 -11.16 -6.18 -7.64
CA GLY A 150 -11.74 -6.45 -8.96
C GLY A 150 -12.43 -5.26 -9.60
N GLN A 151 -13.19 -4.44 -8.87
CA GLN A 151 -13.85 -3.27 -9.45
C GLN A 151 -14.32 -2.29 -8.40
N ASP A 152 -13.98 -1.03 -8.53
CA ASP A 152 -14.56 0.04 -7.70
C ASP A 152 -14.42 1.40 -8.39
N ALA A 153 -15.01 2.43 -7.76
CA ALA A 153 -14.82 3.82 -8.08
C ALA A 153 -14.60 4.61 -6.79
N ASP A 154 -13.51 5.35 -6.71
CA ASP A 154 -13.14 6.13 -5.53
C ASP A 154 -13.08 7.62 -5.87
N LEU A 155 -13.71 8.45 -5.03
CA LEU A 155 -13.50 9.89 -5.05
C LEU A 155 -12.18 10.19 -4.33
N LEU A 156 -11.19 10.64 -5.07
CA LEU A 156 -9.90 11.00 -4.53
C LEU A 156 -9.97 12.44 -3.99
N ASN A 157 -9.49 13.43 -4.71
CA ASN A 157 -9.53 14.81 -4.27
C ASN A 157 -10.91 15.45 -4.45
N LEU A 158 -11.32 16.29 -3.50
CA LEU A 158 -12.42 17.24 -3.64
C LEU A 158 -12.20 18.36 -2.62
N PHE A 159 -11.50 19.41 -3.00
CA PHE A 159 -11.18 20.51 -2.10
C PHE A 159 -11.18 21.87 -2.79
N ALA A 160 -11.46 22.91 -2.01
CA ALA A 160 -11.20 24.29 -2.39
C ALA A 160 -9.84 24.73 -1.84
N TYR A 161 -9.13 25.52 -2.62
CA TYR A 161 -7.84 26.08 -2.22
C TYR A 161 -7.77 27.57 -2.49
N GLY A 162 -6.86 28.23 -1.78
CA GLY A 162 -6.62 29.64 -2.01
C GLY A 162 -5.36 30.16 -1.35
N SER A 163 -4.93 31.35 -1.81
CA SER A 163 -3.88 32.10 -1.15
C SER A 163 -4.29 33.56 -1.01
N LEU A 164 -3.86 34.17 0.08
CA LEU A 164 -4.12 35.60 0.39
C LEU A 164 -2.96 36.14 1.22
N ASP A 165 -2.82 37.45 1.20
CA ASP A 165 -1.83 38.18 2.02
C ASP A 165 -2.51 38.71 3.27
N ALA A 166 -2.05 38.30 4.45
CA ALA A 166 -2.43 38.85 5.73
C ALA A 166 -1.44 39.99 6.10
N GLY A 167 -1.66 41.19 5.54
CA GLY A 167 -0.67 42.23 5.49
C GLY A 167 0.43 41.87 4.49
N ASP A 168 1.67 41.70 4.98
CA ASP A 168 2.83 41.32 4.16
C ASP A 168 3.14 39.78 4.29
N ILE A 169 2.27 39.04 4.94
CA ILE A 169 2.47 37.60 5.22
C ILE A 169 1.61 36.78 4.29
N PRO A 170 2.20 36.00 3.36
CA PRO A 170 1.47 35.06 2.54
C PRO A 170 0.85 33.92 3.38
N VAL A 171 -0.43 33.63 3.10
CA VAL A 171 -1.19 32.56 3.74
C VAL A 171 -1.86 31.73 2.65
N SER A 172 -1.62 30.44 2.62
CA SER A 172 -2.30 29.50 1.73
C SER A 172 -3.10 28.48 2.53
N PHE A 173 -4.23 28.03 1.95
CA PHE A 173 -5.10 27.07 2.60
C PHE A 173 -5.72 26.08 1.60
N ARG A 174 -6.09 24.88 2.12
CA ARG A 174 -6.94 23.90 1.43
C ARG A 174 -8.02 23.43 2.40
N VAL A 175 -9.23 23.21 1.89
CA VAL A 175 -10.38 22.76 2.69
C VAL A 175 -11.17 21.73 1.89
N GLY A 176 -11.33 20.55 2.44
CA GLY A 176 -12.01 19.40 1.81
C GLY A 176 -11.11 18.17 1.75
N ARG A 177 -11.45 17.25 0.90
CA ARG A 177 -10.71 15.99 0.73
C ARG A 177 -9.46 16.21 -0.10
N HIS A 178 -8.30 16.10 0.54
CA HIS A 178 -7.00 16.23 -0.13
C HIS A 178 -5.92 15.42 0.61
N THR A 179 -4.82 15.13 -0.09
CA THR A 179 -3.64 14.50 0.50
C THR A 179 -2.68 15.57 1.02
N LEU A 180 -2.12 15.32 2.21
CA LEU A 180 -1.05 16.11 2.81
C LEU A 180 0.01 15.15 3.33
N LEU A 181 1.27 15.40 2.98
CA LEU A 181 2.41 14.61 3.44
C LEU A 181 3.53 15.54 3.87
N TRP A 182 4.03 15.34 5.08
CA TRP A 182 5.21 16.02 5.62
C TRP A 182 6.37 15.02 5.79
N GLY A 183 7.57 15.54 5.89
CA GLY A 183 8.77 14.75 6.03
C GLY A 183 9.45 14.43 4.70
N GLU A 184 10.49 13.61 4.75
CA GLU A 184 11.44 13.37 3.66
C GLU A 184 11.52 11.87 3.27
N SER A 185 10.52 11.09 3.64
CA SER A 185 10.45 9.66 3.27
C SER A 185 10.26 9.49 1.78
N LEU A 186 11.05 8.58 1.18
CA LEU A 186 10.98 8.28 -0.24
C LEU A 186 10.29 6.93 -0.50
N PHE A 187 10.75 5.86 0.16
CA PHE A 187 10.24 4.49 -0.05
C PHE A 187 9.59 3.88 1.20
N PHE A 188 9.99 4.31 2.40
CA PHE A 188 9.53 3.73 3.67
C PHE A 188 8.48 4.61 4.34
N ALA A 189 7.34 4.80 3.65
CA ALA A 189 6.28 5.71 4.07
C ALA A 189 5.77 5.45 5.51
N ASN A 190 5.60 4.18 5.92
CA ASN A 190 5.16 3.81 7.27
C ASN A 190 6.19 4.17 8.36
N ASN A 191 7.47 4.22 7.98
CA ASN A 191 8.54 4.67 8.86
C ASN A 191 8.63 6.20 8.94
N GLY A 192 8.15 6.91 7.92
CA GLY A 192 8.22 8.35 7.77
C GLY A 192 7.23 9.14 8.63
N ILE A 193 7.51 10.42 8.82
CA ILE A 193 6.62 11.38 9.50
C ILE A 193 5.24 11.41 8.82
N GLY A 194 5.20 11.34 7.49
CA GLY A 194 3.99 11.32 6.67
C GLY A 194 3.01 10.17 6.96
N ALA A 195 3.46 9.06 7.57
CA ALA A 195 2.61 7.92 7.97
C ALA A 195 1.41 8.34 8.84
N GLY A 196 1.55 9.41 9.64
CA GLY A 196 0.47 9.96 10.45
C GLY A 196 -0.62 10.66 9.64
N GLN A 197 -0.37 11.04 8.39
CA GLN A 197 -1.21 12.00 7.65
C GLN A 197 -2.12 11.34 6.62
N ALA A 198 -1.58 10.56 5.69
CA ALA A 198 -2.36 9.93 4.62
C ALA A 198 -2.37 8.40 4.74
N PRO A 199 -3.52 7.74 4.51
CA PRO A 199 -3.57 6.30 4.28
C PRO A 199 -2.92 5.92 2.95
N ILE A 200 -2.47 4.67 2.84
CA ILE A 200 -1.81 4.14 1.64
C ILE A 200 -2.72 3.14 0.93
N ASP A 201 -2.72 3.16 -0.40
CA ASP A 201 -3.24 2.08 -1.24
C ASP A 201 -2.15 1.05 -1.48
N ALA A 202 -2.05 0.05 -0.59
CA ALA A 202 -1.06 -1.01 -0.70
C ALA A 202 -1.35 -1.97 -1.86
N ILE A 203 -2.59 -2.02 -2.37
CA ILE A 203 -2.93 -2.81 -3.56
C ILE A 203 -2.24 -2.22 -4.77
N LYS A 204 -2.40 -0.92 -5.00
CA LYS A 204 -1.73 -0.21 -6.10
C LYS A 204 -0.22 -0.24 -5.95
N ALA A 205 0.30 0.01 -4.75
CA ALA A 205 1.74 -0.02 -4.49
C ALA A 205 2.39 -1.37 -4.85
N ALA A 206 1.67 -2.50 -4.65
CA ALA A 206 2.17 -3.84 -4.96
C ALA A 206 1.93 -4.26 -6.42
N SER A 207 0.82 -3.81 -7.05
CA SER A 207 0.37 -4.32 -8.35
C SER A 207 0.71 -3.41 -9.53
N GLU A 208 0.96 -2.12 -9.29
CA GLU A 208 1.14 -1.10 -10.32
C GLU A 208 2.48 -0.37 -10.12
N PRO A 209 3.60 -0.89 -10.66
CA PRO A 209 4.93 -0.28 -10.48
C PRO A 209 5.03 1.16 -11.01
N GLU A 210 4.17 1.54 -11.93
CA GLU A 210 4.10 2.88 -12.54
C GLU A 210 3.09 3.82 -11.84
N ALA A 211 2.50 3.41 -10.70
CA ALA A 211 1.54 4.24 -9.97
C ALA A 211 2.22 5.49 -9.41
N GLU A 212 1.61 6.65 -9.65
CA GLU A 212 2.12 7.92 -9.15
C GLU A 212 1.79 8.08 -7.64
N ALA A 213 2.61 8.84 -6.90
CA ALA A 213 2.39 9.08 -5.47
C ALA A 213 0.97 9.60 -5.15
N LYS A 214 0.38 10.42 -6.04
CA LYS A 214 -1.01 10.89 -5.91
C LYS A 214 -2.06 9.78 -6.02
N GLU A 215 -1.71 8.63 -6.56
CA GLU A 215 -2.57 7.45 -6.65
C GLU A 215 -2.37 6.50 -5.45
N LEU A 216 -1.19 6.55 -4.82
CA LEU A 216 -0.83 5.68 -3.70
C LEU A 216 -1.31 6.24 -2.35
N PHE A 217 -1.23 7.56 -2.16
CA PHE A 217 -1.65 8.20 -0.91
C PHE A 217 -3.11 8.65 -0.99
N LEU A 218 -3.95 8.01 -0.19
CA LEU A 218 -5.40 8.26 -0.20
C LEU A 218 -5.73 9.58 0.53
N PRO A 219 -6.50 10.47 -0.11
CA PRO A 219 -6.92 11.73 0.53
C PRO A 219 -7.95 11.50 1.63
N VAL A 220 -7.97 12.43 2.59
CA VAL A 220 -8.94 12.49 3.69
C VAL A 220 -9.53 13.89 3.80
N ASP A 221 -10.73 13.98 4.39
CA ASP A 221 -11.39 15.28 4.64
C ASP A 221 -10.64 16.04 5.74
N GLN A 222 -10.07 17.20 5.39
CA GLN A 222 -9.23 18.00 6.29
C GLN A 222 -9.20 19.47 5.90
N VAL A 223 -8.70 20.30 6.79
CA VAL A 223 -8.23 21.65 6.51
C VAL A 223 -6.72 21.68 6.67
N SER A 224 -6.03 22.34 5.75
CA SER A 224 -4.60 22.63 5.88
C SER A 224 -4.34 24.10 5.64
N LEU A 225 -3.35 24.66 6.35
CA LEU A 225 -2.97 26.05 6.34
C LEU A 225 -1.45 26.16 6.34
N THR A 226 -0.90 27.02 5.49
CA THR A 226 0.52 27.40 5.53
C THR A 226 0.62 28.90 5.65
N VAL A 227 1.46 29.36 6.58
CA VAL A 227 1.76 30.78 6.84
C VAL A 227 3.25 30.99 6.65
N GLN A 228 3.66 31.99 5.85
CA GLN A 228 5.05 32.26 5.51
C GLN A 228 5.49 33.66 5.96
N PRO A 229 5.90 33.83 7.24
CA PRO A 229 6.29 35.16 7.78
C PRO A 229 7.53 35.75 7.14
N SER A 230 8.40 34.94 6.57
CA SER A 230 9.57 35.37 5.81
C SER A 230 9.91 34.36 4.70
N PRO A 231 10.76 34.72 3.71
CA PRO A 231 11.19 33.78 2.68
C PRO A 231 11.82 32.48 3.23
N ASP A 232 12.46 32.58 4.40
CA ASP A 232 13.20 31.49 5.01
C ASP A 232 12.42 30.72 6.10
N LEU A 233 11.22 31.19 6.48
CA LEU A 233 10.46 30.62 7.58
C LEU A 233 9.00 30.39 7.18
N SER A 234 8.51 29.17 7.34
CA SER A 234 7.09 28.85 7.20
C SER A 234 6.58 27.99 8.35
N PHE A 235 5.28 28.10 8.61
CA PHE A 235 4.53 27.25 9.52
C PHE A 235 3.38 26.61 8.77
N ALA A 236 3.17 25.30 8.99
CA ALA A 236 2.05 24.57 8.42
C ALA A 236 1.25 23.89 9.52
N PHE A 237 -0.07 23.82 9.31
CA PHE A 237 -1.03 23.23 10.24
C PHE A 237 -2.04 22.41 9.47
N TYR A 238 -2.55 21.33 10.07
CA TYR A 238 -3.73 20.62 9.57
C TYR A 238 -4.59 20.07 10.70
N ASP A 239 -5.88 19.85 10.39
CA ASP A 239 -6.83 19.14 11.22
C ASP A 239 -7.72 18.26 10.34
N GLN A 240 -7.80 16.95 10.64
CA GLN A 240 -8.55 15.96 9.87
C GLN A 240 -9.89 15.67 10.56
N PHE A 241 -10.95 15.62 9.77
CA PHE A 241 -12.30 15.29 10.25
C PHE A 241 -12.80 13.94 9.70
N GLU A 242 -11.95 13.25 8.95
CA GLU A 242 -12.16 11.89 8.47
C GLU A 242 -11.00 11.02 8.91
N TRP A 243 -11.30 9.79 9.34
CA TRP A 243 -10.31 8.74 9.45
C TRP A 243 -10.57 7.70 8.36
N ARG A 244 -9.53 7.35 7.60
CA ARG A 244 -9.51 6.23 6.66
C ARG A 244 -8.38 5.28 7.04
N ARG A 245 -8.62 3.98 6.86
CA ARG A 245 -7.58 2.95 6.97
C ARG A 245 -6.78 2.86 5.68
N ASP A 246 -5.62 2.23 5.74
CA ASP A 246 -4.90 1.79 4.57
C ASP A 246 -5.76 0.81 3.77
N ARG A 247 -5.64 0.83 2.46
CA ARG A 247 -6.28 -0.12 1.56
C ARG A 247 -5.33 -1.30 1.39
N LEU A 248 -5.54 -2.35 2.20
CA LEU A 248 -4.75 -3.57 2.15
C LEU A 248 -5.34 -4.54 1.11
N PRO A 249 -4.54 -5.44 0.51
CA PRO A 249 -5.02 -6.46 -0.41
C PRO A 249 -6.14 -7.30 0.20
N GLY A 250 -7.22 -7.52 -0.56
CA GLY A 250 -8.38 -8.30 -0.11
C GLY A 250 -7.99 -9.75 0.13
N SER A 251 -8.68 -10.39 1.09
CA SER A 251 -8.45 -11.81 1.43
C SER A 251 -8.49 -12.69 0.19
N GLY A 252 -7.44 -13.49 -0.01
CA GLY A 252 -7.27 -14.38 -1.15
C GLY A 252 -6.90 -13.69 -2.46
N SER A 253 -6.63 -12.37 -2.49
CA SER A 253 -6.05 -11.71 -3.66
C SER A 253 -4.55 -12.05 -3.81
N TYR A 254 -3.95 -11.77 -4.97
CA TYR A 254 -2.58 -12.18 -5.26
C TYR A 254 -1.54 -11.61 -4.30
N PHE A 255 -1.75 -10.40 -3.82
CA PHE A 255 -0.85 -9.73 -2.87
C PHE A 255 -1.32 -9.82 -1.41
N SER A 256 -2.37 -10.62 -1.12
CA SER A 256 -2.76 -10.93 0.26
C SER A 256 -1.82 -11.95 0.87
N ASP A 257 -1.29 -11.65 2.05
CA ASP A 257 -0.47 -12.54 2.87
C ASP A 257 -1.22 -13.08 4.10
N ALA A 258 -2.52 -12.74 4.20
CA ALA A 258 -3.37 -13.18 5.30
C ALA A 258 -4.84 -13.28 4.87
N ASP A 259 -5.43 -14.47 5.01
CA ASP A 259 -6.78 -14.78 4.49
C ASP A 259 -7.92 -14.27 5.37
N TYR A 260 -7.62 -13.57 6.43
CA TYR A 260 -8.56 -13.03 7.42
C TYR A 260 -8.48 -11.49 7.54
N LEU A 261 -7.56 -10.85 6.83
CA LEU A 261 -7.42 -9.39 6.82
C LEU A 261 -8.33 -8.74 5.78
N ASP A 262 -8.53 -7.44 5.97
CA ASP A 262 -9.27 -6.49 5.17
C ASP A 262 -10.59 -7.00 4.59
N ALA A 263 -10.96 -6.59 3.39
CA ALA A 263 -12.15 -7.03 2.69
C ALA A 263 -12.04 -8.52 2.34
N GLY A 264 -13.12 -9.26 2.53
CA GLY A 264 -13.17 -10.69 2.23
C GLY A 264 -12.67 -11.60 3.35
N GLY A 265 -12.01 -11.09 4.38
CA GLY A 265 -11.64 -11.86 5.56
C GLY A 265 -12.89 -12.20 6.39
N GLU A 266 -13.26 -13.49 6.46
CA GLU A 266 -14.51 -13.94 7.08
C GLU A 266 -14.29 -14.80 8.33
N ARG A 267 -13.24 -15.60 8.37
CA ARG A 267 -12.89 -16.43 9.52
C ARG A 267 -11.39 -16.74 9.59
N ILE A 268 -10.93 -17.07 10.79
CA ILE A 268 -9.61 -17.65 11.06
C ILE A 268 -9.82 -19.13 11.37
N ILE A 269 -9.05 -20.02 10.75
CA ILE A 269 -9.04 -21.45 11.01
C ILE A 269 -8.12 -21.73 12.20
N VAL A 270 -8.69 -22.19 13.32
CA VAL A 270 -7.93 -22.55 14.54
C VAL A 270 -7.46 -23.99 14.48
N SER A 271 -8.39 -24.88 14.11
CA SER A 271 -8.15 -26.29 13.87
C SER A 271 -9.28 -26.85 12.99
N PRO A 272 -9.20 -28.08 12.48
CA PRO A 272 -10.27 -28.67 11.70
C PRO A 272 -11.63 -28.65 12.45
N GLY A 273 -12.56 -27.81 11.97
CA GLY A 273 -13.88 -27.62 12.56
C GLY A 273 -13.96 -26.57 13.68
N GLU A 274 -12.90 -25.83 13.95
CA GLU A 274 -12.84 -24.76 14.96
C GLU A 274 -12.45 -23.43 14.28
N TYR A 275 -13.27 -22.41 14.44
CA TYR A 275 -13.13 -21.14 13.71
C TYR A 275 -13.32 -19.93 14.61
N LEU A 276 -12.66 -18.83 14.25
CA LEU A 276 -13.00 -17.50 14.74
C LEU A 276 -13.65 -16.74 13.60
N TYR A 277 -14.87 -16.28 13.81
CA TYR A 277 -15.63 -15.56 12.79
C TYR A 277 -15.40 -14.06 12.89
N ARG A 278 -15.32 -13.38 11.73
CA ARG A 278 -15.17 -11.92 11.66
C ARG A 278 -16.39 -11.25 12.27
N THR A 279 -16.16 -10.28 13.14
CA THR A 279 -17.17 -9.37 13.67
C THR A 279 -16.87 -7.94 13.22
N PRO A 280 -17.78 -6.97 13.40
CA PRO A 280 -17.54 -5.59 12.99
C PRO A 280 -16.26 -5.00 13.61
N ASP A 281 -15.48 -4.31 12.78
CA ASP A 281 -14.22 -3.68 13.16
C ASP A 281 -14.44 -2.53 14.16
N ASN A 282 -13.50 -2.34 15.06
CA ASN A 282 -13.46 -1.21 15.97
C ASN A 282 -12.64 -0.07 15.34
N ARG A 283 -13.32 0.98 14.91
CA ARG A 283 -12.73 2.15 14.25
C ARG A 283 -12.44 3.26 15.26
N PRO A 284 -11.35 4.03 15.08
CA PRO A 284 -11.09 5.21 15.89
C PRO A 284 -12.10 6.33 15.58
N PRO A 285 -12.13 7.40 16.39
CA PRO A 285 -12.88 8.60 16.07
C PRO A 285 -12.44 9.21 14.73
N ALA A 286 -13.35 9.88 14.03
CA ALA A 286 -13.02 10.63 12.83
C ALA A 286 -12.18 11.90 13.10
N SER A 287 -12.24 12.43 14.34
CA SER A 287 -11.51 13.62 14.79
C SER A 287 -10.36 13.28 15.74
N GLY A 288 -9.50 14.24 16.01
CA GLY A 288 -8.35 14.07 16.90
C GLY A 288 -7.05 13.73 16.16
N GLN A 289 -7.03 13.97 14.87
CA GLN A 289 -5.86 13.88 14.01
C GLN A 289 -5.47 15.28 13.52
N PHE A 290 -4.37 15.81 14.00
CA PHE A 290 -3.92 17.15 13.70
C PHE A 290 -2.39 17.26 13.78
N GLY A 291 -1.83 18.32 13.22
CA GLY A 291 -0.40 18.56 13.29
C GLY A 291 0.00 19.99 13.05
N ALA A 292 1.23 20.27 13.46
CA ALA A 292 1.94 21.52 13.20
C ALA A 292 3.35 21.20 12.71
N ALA A 293 3.80 21.96 11.71
CA ALA A 293 5.15 21.91 11.18
C ALA A 293 5.74 23.32 11.12
N MET A 294 7.07 23.38 11.23
CA MET A 294 7.88 24.59 10.98
C MET A 294 8.99 24.21 10.01
N HIS A 295 9.15 24.98 8.96
CA HIS A 295 10.29 24.87 8.04
C HIS A 295 11.15 26.11 8.13
N LEU A 296 12.45 25.91 8.21
CA LEU A 296 13.45 26.96 8.31
C LEU A 296 14.59 26.73 7.34
N MET A 297 14.73 27.60 6.35
CA MET A 297 15.85 27.60 5.41
C MET A 297 17.06 28.29 6.04
N LEU A 298 18.17 27.57 6.20
CA LEU A 298 19.46 28.11 6.64
C LEU A 298 20.53 27.84 5.59
N GLY A 299 20.85 28.85 4.79
CA GLY A 299 21.72 28.66 3.63
C GLY A 299 21.06 27.80 2.56
N GLU A 300 21.65 26.63 2.27
CA GLU A 300 21.14 25.67 1.29
C GLU A 300 20.43 24.47 1.96
N VAL A 301 20.18 24.52 3.27
CA VAL A 301 19.55 23.44 4.01
C VAL A 301 18.17 23.88 4.50
N ASP A 302 17.14 23.13 4.13
CA ASP A 302 15.80 23.22 4.70
C ASP A 302 15.71 22.31 5.92
N TYR A 303 15.34 22.85 7.07
CA TYR A 303 15.10 22.11 8.32
C TYR A 303 13.62 22.11 8.64
N GLY A 304 13.06 20.91 8.86
CA GLY A 304 11.69 20.71 9.32
C GLY A 304 11.63 20.32 10.80
N LEU A 305 10.63 20.84 11.53
CA LEU A 305 10.24 20.36 12.85
C LEU A 305 8.74 20.05 12.85
N TYR A 306 8.34 18.93 13.46
CA TYR A 306 7.00 18.39 13.35
C TYR A 306 6.45 17.94 14.69
N ALA A 307 5.16 18.17 14.90
CA ALA A 307 4.39 17.60 16.01
C ALA A 307 3.02 17.18 15.50
N LEU A 308 2.69 15.89 15.62
CA LEU A 308 1.47 15.30 15.09
C LEU A 308 0.77 14.44 16.14
N GLN A 309 -0.56 14.39 16.06
CA GLN A 309 -1.38 13.34 16.67
C GLN A 309 -2.24 12.70 15.60
N PHE A 310 -2.26 11.37 15.57
CA PHE A 310 -2.98 10.60 14.56
C PHE A 310 -3.49 9.27 15.11
N HIS A 311 -4.32 8.59 14.31
CA HIS A 311 -4.79 7.23 14.56
C HIS A 311 -4.11 6.27 13.58
N ALA A 312 -3.80 5.06 14.04
CA ALA A 312 -3.23 4.04 13.18
C ALA A 312 -4.15 3.75 11.99
N LYS A 313 -3.56 3.55 10.83
CA LYS A 313 -4.25 3.21 9.59
C LYS A 313 -4.15 1.72 9.28
N GLU A 314 -3.16 1.06 9.87
CA GLU A 314 -3.01 -0.39 9.90
C GLU A 314 -3.73 -1.00 11.12
N PRO A 315 -4.35 -2.18 10.98
CA PRO A 315 -5.10 -2.81 12.04
C PRO A 315 -4.23 -3.61 13.02
N GLN A 316 -4.74 -3.73 14.25
CA GLN A 316 -4.40 -4.78 15.18
C GLN A 316 -5.53 -5.81 15.17
N ILE A 317 -5.22 -7.11 15.30
CA ILE A 317 -6.22 -8.17 15.31
C ILE A 317 -6.48 -8.60 16.74
N LEU A 318 -7.73 -8.48 17.15
CA LEU A 318 -8.19 -8.96 18.45
C LEU A 318 -9.08 -10.18 18.26
N THR A 319 -8.98 -11.11 19.18
CA THR A 319 -9.72 -12.37 19.09
C THR A 319 -10.34 -12.74 20.43
N TYR A 320 -11.45 -13.42 20.34
CA TYR A 320 -12.14 -14.04 21.45
C TYR A 320 -12.40 -15.51 21.13
N TYR A 321 -12.03 -16.39 22.03
CA TYR A 321 -12.26 -17.83 21.89
C TYR A 321 -13.19 -18.32 23.01
N SER A 322 -14.25 -19.02 22.66
CA SER A 322 -15.19 -19.62 23.62
C SER A 322 -14.92 -21.12 23.73
N SER A 323 -14.51 -21.58 24.91
CA SER A 323 -14.27 -23.01 25.19
C SER A 323 -15.49 -23.71 25.82
N SER A 324 -16.68 -23.11 25.83
CA SER A 324 -17.86 -23.67 26.51
C SER A 324 -18.82 -24.34 25.54
N GLY A 325 -18.95 -25.66 25.68
CA GLY A 325 -20.13 -26.41 25.23
C GLY A 325 -20.14 -26.96 23.82
N GLY A 326 -19.09 -27.60 23.35
CA GLY A 326 -19.16 -28.52 22.21
C GLY A 326 -19.07 -27.90 20.81
N ASN A 327 -19.16 -26.59 20.68
CA ASN A 327 -18.74 -25.83 19.51
C ASN A 327 -17.63 -24.88 19.96
N ASN A 328 -16.41 -25.12 19.50
CA ASN A 328 -15.22 -24.32 19.84
C ASN A 328 -15.07 -23.14 18.86
N ASP A 329 -16.16 -22.39 18.67
CA ASP A 329 -16.15 -21.21 17.81
C ASP A 329 -15.88 -19.94 18.63
N GLY A 330 -15.23 -18.98 18.02
CA GLY A 330 -14.93 -17.68 18.60
C GLY A 330 -15.18 -16.55 17.61
N ALA A 331 -14.68 -15.38 17.94
CA ALA A 331 -14.77 -14.20 17.12
C ALA A 331 -13.42 -13.50 17.01
N TYR A 332 -13.21 -12.77 15.92
CA TYR A 332 -12.13 -11.81 15.78
C TYR A 332 -12.63 -10.53 15.12
N TRP A 333 -11.89 -9.45 15.33
CA TRP A 333 -12.15 -8.16 14.71
C TRP A 333 -10.86 -7.38 14.54
N LEU A 334 -10.87 -6.44 13.62
CA LEU A 334 -9.80 -5.48 13.46
C LEU A 334 -10.05 -4.26 14.35
N THR A 335 -9.00 -3.79 15.01
CA THR A 335 -9.02 -2.56 15.79
C THR A 335 -7.89 -1.65 15.34
N PHE A 336 -8.15 -0.35 15.34
CA PHE A 336 -7.16 0.64 14.89
C PHE A 336 -6.78 1.52 16.08
N PRO A 337 -5.53 1.43 16.56
CA PRO A 337 -5.03 2.21 17.68
C PRO A 337 -5.20 3.72 17.50
N SER A 338 -5.54 4.42 18.58
CA SER A 338 -5.86 5.84 18.55
C SER A 338 -4.84 6.67 19.32
N TYR A 339 -4.75 7.97 18.97
CA TYR A 339 -3.97 8.98 19.71
C TYR A 339 -2.47 8.66 19.81
N ILE A 340 -1.88 8.21 18.70
CA ILE A 340 -0.44 8.12 18.56
C ILE A 340 0.09 9.54 18.41
N GLN A 341 1.14 9.88 19.15
CA GLN A 341 1.80 11.18 19.05
C GLN A 341 3.17 10.99 18.41
N ALA A 342 3.52 11.84 17.46
CA ALA A 342 4.82 11.86 16.81
C ALA A 342 5.45 13.25 16.89
N TYR A 343 6.73 13.27 17.20
CA TYR A 343 7.58 14.46 17.21
C TYR A 343 8.77 14.19 16.32
N GLY A 344 8.99 15.04 15.32
CA GLY A 344 10.01 14.78 14.31
C GLY A 344 10.83 15.98 13.94
N ALA A 345 11.96 15.72 13.31
CA ALA A 345 12.79 16.70 12.64
C ALA A 345 13.28 16.14 11.32
N SER A 346 13.44 17.00 10.32
CA SER A 346 14.01 16.65 9.02
C SER A 346 15.03 17.68 8.56
N PHE A 347 15.79 17.28 7.55
CA PHE A 347 16.59 18.19 6.74
C PHE A 347 16.54 17.75 5.28
N SER A 348 16.67 18.72 4.37
CA SER A 348 16.86 18.50 2.94
C SER A 348 17.88 19.49 2.39
N THR A 349 18.82 19.03 1.54
CA THR A 349 19.87 19.88 0.98
C THR A 349 20.37 19.34 -0.36
N TYR A 350 21.05 20.19 -1.11
CA TYR A 350 21.72 19.81 -2.35
C TYR A 350 23.19 19.49 -2.10
N ALA A 351 23.69 18.43 -2.72
CA ALA A 351 25.10 18.02 -2.69
C ALA A 351 25.54 17.62 -4.11
N GLY A 352 26.01 18.59 -4.89
CA GLY A 352 26.37 18.39 -6.30
C GLY A 352 25.14 18.05 -7.16
N GLU A 353 25.12 16.88 -7.80
CA GLU A 353 24.00 16.38 -8.63
C GLU A 353 22.95 15.61 -7.80
N SER A 354 23.04 15.67 -6.48
CA SER A 354 22.17 14.91 -5.58
C SER A 354 21.41 15.81 -4.63
N THR A 355 20.14 15.47 -4.37
CA THR A 355 19.41 15.93 -3.20
C THR A 355 19.60 14.89 -2.09
N LEU A 356 20.05 15.34 -0.92
CA LEU A 356 20.15 14.54 0.29
C LEU A 356 19.08 14.98 1.27
N ALA A 357 18.31 14.04 1.79
CA ALA A 357 17.30 14.33 2.77
C ALA A 357 17.29 13.27 3.88
N GLY A 358 16.81 13.65 5.05
CA GLY A 358 16.71 12.72 6.15
C GLY A 358 15.75 13.22 7.21
N GLU A 359 15.19 12.27 7.94
CA GLU A 359 14.29 12.58 9.04
C GLU A 359 14.46 11.62 10.21
N ILE A 360 14.04 12.10 11.37
CA ILE A 360 13.97 11.33 12.61
C ILE A 360 12.66 11.66 13.32
N SER A 361 11.98 10.64 13.86
CA SER A 361 10.77 10.84 14.65
C SER A 361 10.71 9.94 15.87
N LEU A 362 10.28 10.53 17.00
CA LEU A 362 9.90 9.84 18.21
C LEU A 362 8.39 9.68 18.25
N ARG A 363 7.90 8.44 18.41
CA ARG A 363 6.47 8.16 18.51
C ARG A 363 6.14 7.57 19.86
N THR A 364 5.03 8.01 20.45
CA THR A 364 4.50 7.49 21.73
C THR A 364 3.13 6.87 21.52
N ASN A 365 2.78 5.93 22.37
CA ASN A 365 1.55 5.14 22.24
C ASN A 365 1.45 4.40 20.89
N MET A 366 2.63 4.05 20.31
CA MET A 366 2.70 3.32 19.04
C MET A 366 2.28 1.86 19.27
N PRO A 367 1.38 1.29 18.45
CA PRO A 367 1.12 -0.15 18.47
C PRO A 367 2.38 -0.91 18.07
N LEU A 368 2.62 -2.03 18.75
CA LEU A 368 3.77 -2.90 18.51
C LEU A 368 3.30 -4.23 17.93
N VAL A 369 4.22 -4.97 17.33
CA VAL A 369 3.91 -6.29 16.78
C VAL A 369 3.55 -7.25 17.91
N SER A 370 2.31 -7.77 17.88
CA SER A 370 1.79 -8.67 18.92
C SER A 370 2.17 -10.12 18.69
N GLN A 371 2.14 -10.92 19.74
CA GLN A 371 2.20 -12.37 19.61
C GLN A 371 0.98 -12.88 18.85
N GLY A 372 1.23 -13.73 17.84
CA GLY A 372 0.14 -14.50 17.21
C GLY A 372 -0.58 -15.38 18.26
N LEU A 373 -1.89 -15.47 18.14
CA LEU A 373 -2.78 -16.08 19.13
C LEU A 373 -2.57 -17.55 19.36
N PHE A 374 -2.09 -18.27 18.37
CA PHE A 374 -1.99 -19.70 18.37
C PHE A 374 -0.62 -20.18 17.89
N ALA A 375 0.26 -20.47 18.85
CA ALA A 375 1.17 -21.58 18.63
C ALA A 375 0.32 -22.86 18.74
N LEU A 376 -0.18 -23.37 17.65
CA LEU A 376 -0.72 -24.73 17.60
C LEU A 376 0.40 -25.67 18.04
N PRO A 377 0.17 -26.60 18.99
CA PRO A 377 1.17 -27.60 19.33
C PRO A 377 1.57 -28.37 18.07
N GLY A 378 2.81 -28.16 17.59
CA GLY A 378 3.35 -28.82 16.40
C GLY A 378 3.44 -27.99 15.13
N SER A 379 2.87 -26.78 15.04
CA SER A 379 3.21 -25.82 14.01
C SER A 379 4.44 -25.04 14.48
N GLY A 380 5.52 -25.08 13.74
CA GLY A 380 6.68 -24.21 14.00
C GLY A 380 6.21 -22.78 13.81
N GLY A 381 5.88 -22.11 14.92
CA GLY A 381 5.19 -20.84 14.99
C GLY A 381 5.83 -19.75 14.13
N GLY A 382 5.25 -19.52 13.01
CA GLY A 382 5.48 -18.39 12.16
C GLY A 382 4.11 -17.92 11.69
N GLY A 383 3.49 -17.01 12.43
CA GLY A 383 2.38 -16.25 11.87
C GLY A 383 2.98 -15.42 10.74
N TYR A 384 2.66 -15.78 9.51
CA TYR A 384 2.95 -15.00 8.33
C TYR A 384 1.97 -13.84 8.29
N GLY A 385 2.42 -12.72 7.88
CA GLY A 385 1.66 -11.49 7.83
C GLY A 385 2.08 -10.52 8.93
N GLY A 386 2.51 -9.35 8.51
CA GLY A 386 3.04 -8.29 9.34
C GLY A 386 2.09 -7.71 10.37
N PHE A 387 1.03 -8.41 10.73
CA PHE A 387 -0.03 -7.90 11.58
C PHE A 387 0.01 -8.51 12.98
N ALA A 388 -0.25 -7.64 13.93
CA ALA A 388 -0.18 -7.95 15.34
C ALA A 388 -1.45 -8.67 15.83
N TYR A 389 -1.29 -9.81 16.49
CA TYR A 389 -2.37 -10.54 17.13
C TYR A 389 -2.34 -10.35 18.62
N ALA A 390 -3.44 -9.93 19.22
CA ALA A 390 -3.64 -9.93 20.65
C ALA A 390 -4.68 -10.96 21.05
N ALA A 391 -4.26 -11.99 21.79
CA ALA A 391 -5.18 -12.97 22.36
C ALA A 391 -5.62 -12.55 23.73
N LEU A 392 -6.91 -12.57 23.94
CA LEU A 392 -7.47 -12.50 25.28
C LEU A 392 -8.21 -13.80 25.57
N ARG A 393 -7.68 -14.57 26.50
CA ARG A 393 -8.42 -15.64 27.16
C ARG A 393 -9.19 -14.99 28.30
N PRO A 394 -10.53 -14.80 28.22
CA PRO A 394 -11.26 -14.25 29.32
C PRO A 394 -11.25 -15.22 30.50
N PRO A 395 -11.15 -14.73 31.74
CA PRO A 395 -11.57 -15.51 32.88
C PRO A 395 -13.04 -15.87 32.66
N GLN A 396 -13.43 -17.09 33.01
CA GLN A 396 -14.78 -17.66 32.83
C GLN A 396 -15.87 -16.64 33.16
N VAL A 397 -16.54 -16.09 32.16
CA VAL A 397 -17.72 -15.25 32.30
C VAL A 397 -18.71 -15.60 31.20
N SER A 398 -19.88 -16.06 31.59
CA SER A 398 -21.13 -16.14 30.82
C SER A 398 -21.90 -14.86 31.03
N PRO A 399 -22.68 -14.36 30.12
CA PRO A 399 -22.85 -14.35 28.68
C PRO A 399 -22.49 -13.01 28.01
N ALA A 400 -22.44 -12.98 26.73
CA ALA A 400 -21.93 -12.00 25.78
C ALA A 400 -22.55 -10.58 25.74
N PRO A 401 -22.32 -9.67 26.69
CA PRO A 401 -22.23 -8.26 26.33
C PRO A 401 -20.81 -7.70 26.42
N ALA A 402 -19.82 -8.51 26.73
CA ALA A 402 -18.47 -8.03 27.07
C ALA A 402 -17.46 -8.04 25.91
N LEU A 403 -17.85 -8.39 24.67
CA LEU A 403 -16.97 -8.40 23.49
C LEU A 403 -16.36 -7.02 23.16
N GLN A 404 -16.98 -5.93 23.61
CA GLN A 404 -16.48 -4.55 23.37
C GLN A 404 -15.49 -4.04 24.44
N ALA A 405 -15.24 -4.76 25.52
CA ALA A 405 -14.53 -4.23 26.68
C ALA A 405 -13.06 -4.65 26.76
N VAL A 406 -12.57 -5.51 25.86
CA VAL A 406 -11.21 -6.06 25.98
C VAL A 406 -10.41 -5.74 24.72
N LEU A 407 -9.97 -4.48 24.63
CA LEU A 407 -9.00 -4.01 23.66
C LEU A 407 -7.62 -4.11 24.28
N ALA A 408 -6.84 -5.13 23.92
CA ALA A 408 -5.46 -5.25 24.36
C ALA A 408 -4.55 -5.58 23.19
N TYR A 409 -3.57 -4.76 23.01
CA TYR A 409 -2.43 -4.93 22.12
C TYR A 409 -1.22 -4.23 22.78
N PRO A 410 0.02 -4.67 22.50
CA PRO A 410 1.19 -4.02 23.07
C PRO A 410 1.36 -2.62 22.50
N THR A 411 1.69 -1.66 23.35
CA THR A 411 2.01 -0.29 22.96
C THR A 411 3.35 0.14 23.54
N GLY A 412 4.01 1.07 22.87
CA GLY A 412 5.33 1.54 23.31
C GLY A 412 5.74 2.89 22.76
N GLY A 413 6.94 3.29 23.14
CA GLY A 413 7.68 4.39 22.54
C GLY A 413 8.66 3.85 21.50
N THR A 414 8.68 4.46 20.32
CA THR A 414 9.51 4.05 19.19
C THR A 414 10.30 5.22 18.61
N LEU A 415 11.48 4.94 18.10
CA LEU A 415 12.30 5.88 17.33
C LEU A 415 12.37 5.39 15.88
N HIS A 416 12.15 6.30 14.95
CA HIS A 416 12.25 6.05 13.52
C HIS A 416 13.25 7.03 12.92
N ALA A 417 14.11 6.57 12.02
CA ALA A 417 15.03 7.45 11.29
C ALA A 417 15.23 6.94 9.87
N GLN A 418 15.43 7.85 8.94
CA GLN A 418 15.72 7.53 7.56
C GLN A 418 16.58 8.60 6.89
N LEU A 419 17.34 8.16 5.89
CA LEU A 419 18.21 8.98 5.07
C LEU A 419 18.02 8.58 3.61
N SER A 420 17.74 9.55 2.77
CA SER A 420 17.49 9.36 1.34
C SER A 420 18.41 10.21 0.48
N SER A 421 18.62 9.75 -0.74
CA SER A 421 19.31 10.49 -1.80
C SER A 421 18.57 10.31 -3.12
N VAL A 422 18.35 11.40 -3.83
CA VAL A 422 17.89 11.41 -5.22
C VAL A 422 18.94 12.12 -6.06
N SER A 423 19.47 11.45 -7.07
CA SER A 423 20.58 11.94 -7.90
C SER A 423 20.24 11.79 -9.37
N THR A 424 20.42 12.87 -10.14
CA THR A 424 20.37 12.81 -11.61
C THR A 424 21.79 12.78 -12.13
N LEU A 425 22.16 11.66 -12.75
CA LEU A 425 23.52 11.39 -13.21
C LEU A 425 23.73 11.89 -14.64
N SER A 426 24.81 12.61 -14.86
CA SER A 426 25.24 13.06 -16.18
C SER A 426 25.47 11.89 -17.15
N PRO A 427 25.43 12.12 -18.49
CA PRO A 427 25.67 11.09 -19.51
C PRO A 427 26.92 10.28 -19.24
N GLY A 428 26.80 8.96 -19.27
CA GLY A 428 27.88 7.99 -19.05
C GLY A 428 28.23 7.18 -20.29
N ALA A 429 29.05 6.14 -20.12
CA ALA A 429 29.43 5.26 -21.23
C ALA A 429 28.28 4.36 -21.71
N PHE A 430 27.25 4.14 -20.86
CA PHE A 430 26.20 3.17 -21.10
C PHE A 430 24.79 3.80 -21.07
N TRP A 431 24.64 5.09 -20.76
CA TRP A 431 23.37 5.82 -20.72
C TRP A 431 23.54 7.27 -21.17
N GLN A 432 22.46 7.90 -21.59
CA GLN A 432 22.43 9.32 -21.98
C GLN A 432 22.03 10.24 -20.81
N GLY A 433 21.54 9.68 -19.73
CA GLY A 433 21.23 10.24 -18.41
C GLY A 433 20.81 9.08 -17.54
N ALA A 434 20.84 9.23 -16.22
CA ALA A 434 20.29 8.22 -15.32
C ALA A 434 19.80 8.87 -14.03
N ASP A 435 18.78 8.33 -13.40
CA ASP A 435 18.34 8.67 -12.06
C ASP A 435 18.72 7.56 -11.08
N LEU A 436 19.16 7.95 -9.90
CA LEU A 436 19.44 7.07 -8.78
C LEU A 436 18.72 7.58 -7.55
N SER A 437 17.75 6.83 -7.04
CA SER A 437 17.07 7.08 -5.80
C SER A 437 17.42 5.98 -4.81
N ALA A 438 17.77 6.34 -3.57
CA ALA A 438 18.12 5.39 -2.53
C ALA A 438 17.67 5.89 -1.16
N GLU A 439 17.23 4.99 -0.31
CA GLU A 439 16.85 5.27 1.07
C GLU A 439 17.25 4.13 2.00
N ILE A 440 17.72 4.47 3.18
CA ILE A 440 17.87 3.56 4.31
C ILE A 440 16.95 4.02 5.43
N ALA A 441 16.16 3.09 5.98
CA ALA A 441 15.24 3.34 7.08
C ALA A 441 15.56 2.44 8.26
N THR A 442 15.36 2.97 9.47
CA THR A 442 15.54 2.24 10.72
C THR A 442 14.39 2.52 11.67
N ASN A 443 14.04 1.53 12.48
CA ASN A 443 13.19 1.74 13.65
C ASN A 443 13.75 1.02 14.87
N ASP A 444 13.44 1.57 16.05
CA ASP A 444 13.87 1.04 17.33
C ASP A 444 12.74 1.12 18.36
N LEU A 445 12.50 0.04 19.07
CA LEU A 445 11.60 -0.06 20.22
C LEU A 445 12.31 0.43 21.48
N LEU A 446 11.99 1.63 21.93
CA LEU A 446 12.62 2.24 23.11
C LEU A 446 12.09 1.67 24.43
N ASN A 447 10.79 1.46 24.52
CA ASN A 447 10.13 0.88 25.69
C ASN A 447 8.74 0.33 25.35
N VAL A 448 8.23 -0.58 26.18
CA VAL A 448 6.85 -1.07 26.14
C VAL A 448 6.09 -0.42 27.28
N THR A 449 5.01 0.30 26.96
CA THR A 449 4.21 1.05 27.94
C THR A 449 2.90 0.36 28.30
N GLY A 450 2.36 -0.47 27.40
CA GLY A 450 1.13 -1.24 27.60
C GLY A 450 1.27 -2.68 27.14
N HIS A 451 0.70 -3.61 27.90
CA HIS A 451 0.57 -5.03 27.57
C HIS A 451 1.86 -5.72 27.09
N PRO A 452 2.97 -5.64 27.85
CA PRO A 452 4.25 -6.27 27.47
C PRO A 452 4.15 -7.79 27.29
N GLU A 453 3.19 -8.43 27.95
CA GLU A 453 2.89 -9.86 27.82
C GLU A 453 2.36 -10.26 26.43
N LEU A 454 1.90 -9.29 25.66
CA LEU A 454 1.36 -9.49 24.31
C LEU A 454 2.37 -9.15 23.21
N LEU A 455 3.56 -8.64 23.56
CA LEU A 455 4.60 -8.35 22.58
C LEU A 455 5.10 -9.63 21.91
N ALA A 456 5.24 -9.62 20.60
CA ALA A 456 5.72 -10.77 19.85
C ALA A 456 7.12 -11.20 20.30
N SER A 457 7.26 -12.48 20.68
CA SER A 457 8.56 -13.06 21.03
C SER A 457 9.41 -13.31 19.78
N GLY A 458 10.73 -13.24 19.92
CA GLY A 458 11.67 -13.54 18.83
C GLY A 458 11.76 -12.45 17.77
N ARG A 459 11.34 -11.22 18.11
CA ARG A 459 11.60 -10.01 17.35
C ARG A 459 12.62 -9.12 18.04
N ASP A 460 13.28 -8.30 17.26
CA ASP A 460 14.35 -7.40 17.71
C ASP A 460 13.77 -6.01 18.02
N SER A 461 14.40 -5.28 18.93
CA SER A 461 14.04 -3.89 19.19
C SER A 461 14.43 -2.99 18.02
N PHE A 462 15.56 -3.27 17.36
CA PHE A 462 16.11 -2.49 16.26
C PHE A 462 16.01 -3.26 14.94
N ALA A 463 15.57 -2.56 13.89
CA ALA A 463 15.59 -3.06 12.52
C ALA A 463 16.06 -1.98 11.53
N ALA A 464 16.61 -2.43 10.40
CA ALA A 464 17.04 -1.56 9.31
C ALA A 464 16.75 -2.21 7.96
N ALA A 465 16.23 -1.39 7.03
CA ALA A 465 15.92 -1.76 5.66
C ALA A 465 16.50 -0.73 4.69
N PHE A 466 16.71 -1.16 3.45
CA PHE A 466 17.26 -0.34 2.38
C PHE A 466 16.46 -0.55 1.09
N ARG A 467 16.23 0.52 0.33
CA ARG A 467 15.72 0.45 -1.04
C ARG A 467 16.47 1.41 -1.95
N ALA A 468 16.76 0.95 -3.18
CA ALA A 468 17.32 1.80 -4.22
C ALA A 468 16.70 1.46 -5.58
N VAL A 469 16.58 2.48 -6.42
CA VAL A 469 16.17 2.37 -7.82
C VAL A 469 17.20 3.12 -8.65
N PHE A 470 17.78 2.42 -9.63
CA PHE A 470 18.66 2.99 -10.65
C PHE A 470 17.97 2.92 -12.00
N GLU A 471 17.80 4.05 -12.67
CA GLU A 471 17.05 4.16 -13.92
C GLU A 471 17.86 4.88 -14.99
N PRO A 472 18.62 4.17 -15.84
CA PRO A 472 19.30 4.73 -17.00
C PRO A 472 18.32 5.06 -18.14
N HIS A 473 18.54 6.23 -18.76
CA HIS A 473 17.71 6.77 -19.83
C HIS A 473 18.41 6.74 -21.19
N TYR A 474 17.62 6.48 -22.23
CA TYR A 474 18.02 6.41 -23.64
C TYR A 474 17.01 7.22 -24.47
N TYR A 475 17.39 8.44 -24.84
CA TYR A 475 16.52 9.36 -25.55
C TYR A 475 16.54 9.11 -27.05
N GLU A 476 15.37 9.26 -27.69
CA GLU A 476 15.19 9.15 -29.15
C GLU A 476 15.80 7.87 -29.76
N VAL A 477 15.63 6.72 -29.09
CA VAL A 477 16.06 5.42 -29.65
C VAL A 477 15.37 5.12 -30.98
N LEU A 478 14.15 5.64 -31.16
CA LEU A 478 13.44 5.83 -32.42
C LEU A 478 12.81 7.22 -32.40
N PRO A 479 12.34 7.78 -33.54
CA PRO A 479 11.70 9.09 -33.56
C PRO A 479 10.57 9.22 -32.53
N ALA A 480 10.69 10.15 -31.59
CA ALA A 480 9.76 10.44 -30.49
C ALA A 480 9.56 9.27 -29.50
N LEU A 481 10.50 8.34 -29.40
CA LEU A 481 10.48 7.22 -28.46
C LEU A 481 11.71 7.29 -27.55
N ASP A 482 11.47 7.49 -26.27
CA ASP A 482 12.47 7.39 -25.21
C ASP A 482 12.28 6.08 -24.45
N LEU A 483 13.39 5.49 -23.98
CA LEU A 483 13.39 4.28 -23.16
C LEU A 483 14.10 4.55 -21.84
N SER A 484 13.68 3.86 -20.80
CA SER A 484 14.43 3.71 -19.55
C SER A 484 14.47 2.25 -19.09
N LEU A 485 15.45 1.92 -18.27
CA LEU A 485 15.68 0.57 -17.78
C LEU A 485 15.74 0.58 -16.23
N PRO A 486 14.63 0.77 -15.53
CA PRO A 486 14.63 0.80 -14.07
C PRO A 486 15.08 -0.55 -13.48
N VAL A 487 15.97 -0.48 -12.49
CA VAL A 487 16.42 -1.61 -11.66
C VAL A 487 16.22 -1.25 -10.20
N GLY A 488 15.28 -1.91 -9.54
CA GLY A 488 14.96 -1.74 -8.12
C GLY A 488 15.57 -2.86 -7.27
N LEU A 489 15.99 -2.51 -6.06
CA LEU A 489 16.42 -3.44 -5.02
C LEU A 489 15.90 -2.96 -3.68
N GLY A 490 15.06 -3.74 -3.04
CA GLY A 490 14.64 -3.62 -1.64
C GLY A 490 15.26 -4.73 -0.81
N TYR A 491 15.79 -4.43 0.39
CA TYR A 491 16.34 -5.46 1.25
C TYR A 491 16.36 -5.07 2.73
N ASP A 492 15.86 -5.97 3.58
CA ASP A 492 15.88 -5.84 5.02
C ASP A 492 17.22 -6.31 5.57
N LEU A 493 18.04 -5.36 6.01
CA LEU A 493 19.44 -5.56 6.36
C LEU A 493 19.64 -6.20 7.72
N ILE A 494 18.90 -5.72 8.73
CA ILE A 494 19.12 -6.05 10.14
C ILE A 494 17.78 -6.16 10.86
N GLY A 495 17.67 -7.13 11.76
CA GLY A 495 16.59 -7.29 12.72
C GLY A 495 15.28 -7.79 12.11
N LYS A 496 14.47 -8.36 12.98
CA LYS A 496 13.04 -8.64 12.76
C LYS A 496 12.28 -7.66 13.65
N SER A 497 11.75 -6.59 13.07
CA SER A 497 11.27 -5.46 13.84
C SER A 497 10.11 -5.79 14.79
N SER A 498 10.16 -5.30 16.02
CA SER A 498 9.03 -5.27 16.96
C SER A 498 8.07 -4.11 16.71
N VAL A 499 8.45 -3.16 15.81
CA VAL A 499 7.69 -1.93 15.51
C VAL A 499 6.94 -2.04 14.20
N ASP A 500 7.63 -2.48 13.15
CA ASP A 500 7.08 -2.66 11.81
C ASP A 500 7.23 -4.13 11.40
N ALA A 501 6.11 -4.80 11.22
CA ALA A 501 6.08 -6.21 10.94
C ALA A 501 6.61 -6.58 9.54
N SER A 502 6.66 -5.64 8.62
CA SER A 502 7.19 -5.83 7.26
C SER A 502 8.71 -5.91 7.23
N MET A 503 9.43 -5.26 8.18
CA MET A 503 10.90 -5.30 8.25
C MET A 503 11.40 -6.62 8.89
N ASN A 504 11.83 -7.55 8.05
CA ASN A 504 12.33 -8.88 8.45
C ASN A 504 13.67 -9.16 7.78
N ASN A 505 14.78 -9.14 8.52
CA ASN A 505 16.13 -9.27 7.97
C ASN A 505 16.27 -10.48 7.04
N GLY A 506 16.80 -10.25 5.84
CA GLY A 506 16.94 -11.24 4.79
C GLY A 506 15.72 -11.37 3.88
N ALA A 507 14.66 -10.59 4.08
CA ALA A 507 13.59 -10.39 3.12
C ALA A 507 13.92 -9.24 2.15
N GLY A 508 13.32 -9.22 0.98
CA GLY A 508 13.50 -8.16 0.00
C GLY A 508 12.84 -8.46 -1.33
N ASP A 509 13.14 -7.61 -2.31
CA ASP A 509 12.70 -7.75 -3.69
C ASP A 509 13.73 -7.19 -4.68
N ILE A 510 13.67 -7.70 -5.91
CA ILE A 510 14.38 -7.15 -7.08
C ILE A 510 13.33 -6.87 -8.16
N GLU A 511 13.39 -5.67 -8.72
CA GLU A 511 12.59 -5.27 -9.86
C GLU A 511 13.48 -4.97 -11.07
N LEU A 512 13.12 -5.52 -12.23
CA LEU A 512 13.82 -5.27 -13.50
C LEU A 512 12.78 -4.80 -14.52
N GLY A 513 12.94 -3.57 -15.00
CA GLY A 513 11.97 -2.96 -15.88
C GLY A 513 12.55 -2.50 -17.23
N ILE A 514 11.67 -2.37 -18.20
CA ILE A 514 11.84 -1.61 -19.43
C ILE A 514 10.65 -0.70 -19.52
N SER A 515 10.88 0.62 -19.50
CA SER A 515 9.83 1.62 -19.66
C SER A 515 10.06 2.39 -20.96
N ALA A 516 8.98 2.78 -21.62
CA ALA A 516 8.98 3.45 -22.91
C ALA A 516 8.01 4.63 -22.90
N THR A 517 8.48 5.81 -23.28
CA THR A 517 7.64 7.00 -23.48
C THR A 517 7.60 7.38 -24.95
N TYR A 518 6.40 7.35 -25.56
CA TYR A 518 6.20 7.69 -26.95
C TYR A 518 5.37 8.96 -27.09
N ARG A 519 5.91 9.95 -27.81
CA ARG A 519 5.29 11.26 -28.04
C ARG A 519 4.86 11.97 -26.75
N THR A 520 5.54 11.74 -25.65
CA THR A 520 5.27 12.32 -24.31
C THR A 520 3.90 12.02 -23.69
N VAL A 521 2.99 11.36 -24.40
CA VAL A 521 1.61 11.06 -23.96
C VAL A 521 1.33 9.58 -23.76
N TRP A 522 2.12 8.70 -24.38
CA TRP A 522 2.02 7.26 -24.22
C TRP A 522 3.15 6.77 -23.35
N GLN A 523 2.82 5.98 -22.36
CA GLN A 523 3.80 5.28 -21.54
C GLN A 523 3.49 3.80 -21.58
N GLY A 524 4.52 2.97 -21.59
CA GLY A 524 4.39 1.53 -21.53
C GLY A 524 5.53 0.93 -20.75
N SER A 525 5.28 -0.13 -19.98
CA SER A 525 6.30 -0.82 -19.21
C SER A 525 6.17 -2.34 -19.31
N LEU A 526 7.31 -2.99 -19.10
CA LEU A 526 7.44 -4.42 -18.86
C LEU A 526 8.33 -4.58 -17.63
N THR A 527 7.79 -5.12 -16.54
CA THR A 527 8.50 -5.25 -15.26
C THR A 527 8.46 -6.69 -14.78
N TYR A 528 9.60 -7.21 -14.34
CA TYR A 528 9.74 -8.46 -13.63
C TYR A 528 10.06 -8.19 -12.16
N THR A 529 9.29 -8.79 -11.26
CA THR A 529 9.50 -8.71 -9.81
C THR A 529 9.84 -10.08 -9.25
N HIS A 530 10.94 -10.15 -8.49
CA HIS A 530 11.41 -11.32 -7.76
C HIS A 530 11.48 -11.01 -6.27
N PHE A 531 10.88 -11.87 -5.43
CA PHE A 531 10.90 -11.72 -3.99
C PHE A 531 12.03 -12.56 -3.36
N ILE A 532 12.86 -11.90 -2.56
CA ILE A 532 14.04 -12.49 -1.90
C ILE A 532 13.69 -12.88 -0.47
N GLY A 533 14.07 -14.08 -0.06
CA GLY A 533 13.99 -14.52 1.33
C GLY A 533 13.30 -15.85 1.50
N PRO A 534 13.47 -16.47 2.67
CA PRO A 534 12.76 -17.68 3.00
C PRO A 534 11.29 -17.37 3.38
N PRO A 535 10.36 -18.34 3.23
CA PRO A 535 8.93 -18.14 3.49
C PRO A 535 8.56 -17.57 4.86
N ASP A 536 9.37 -17.84 5.89
CA ASP A 536 9.15 -17.33 7.26
C ASP A 536 9.49 -15.84 7.44
N ARG A 537 10.03 -15.19 6.41
CA ARG A 537 10.40 -13.76 6.40
C ARG A 537 9.81 -13.02 5.22
N GLN A 538 9.67 -13.70 4.08
CA GLN A 538 9.10 -13.16 2.85
C GLN A 538 7.89 -14.01 2.43
N PRO A 539 6.66 -13.59 2.76
CA PRO A 539 5.45 -14.34 2.43
C PRO A 539 5.23 -14.49 0.92
N PHE A 540 5.79 -13.58 0.12
CA PHE A 540 5.69 -13.58 -1.35
C PHE A 540 6.84 -14.32 -2.04
N SER A 541 7.65 -15.10 -1.32
CA SER A 541 8.87 -15.75 -1.83
C SER A 541 8.67 -16.70 -3.03
N ASP A 542 7.43 -17.05 -3.37
CA ASP A 542 7.07 -17.85 -4.54
C ASP A 542 6.12 -17.14 -5.53
N ARG A 543 5.88 -15.82 -5.32
CA ARG A 543 4.96 -15.01 -6.12
C ARG A 543 5.65 -14.13 -7.16
N ASP A 544 6.76 -14.59 -7.72
CA ASP A 544 7.42 -13.91 -8.83
C ASP A 544 6.46 -13.70 -9.99
N PHE A 545 6.45 -12.48 -10.53
CA PHE A 545 5.55 -12.14 -11.62
C PHE A 545 6.18 -11.22 -12.65
N VAL A 546 5.55 -11.16 -13.82
CA VAL A 546 5.83 -10.18 -14.87
C VAL A 546 4.56 -9.38 -15.09
N SER A 547 4.69 -8.05 -15.15
CA SER A 547 3.62 -7.13 -15.52
C SER A 547 3.93 -6.40 -16.82
N ILE A 548 2.89 -6.13 -17.60
CA ILE A 548 2.92 -5.28 -18.78
C ILE A 548 1.88 -4.20 -18.57
N SER A 549 2.27 -2.94 -18.70
CA SER A 549 1.37 -1.80 -18.57
C SER A 549 1.46 -0.91 -19.80
N VAL A 550 0.34 -0.31 -20.19
CA VAL A 550 0.27 0.74 -21.21
C VAL A 550 -0.71 1.79 -20.72
N GLN A 551 -0.28 3.05 -20.68
CA GLN A 551 -1.14 4.16 -20.30
C GLN A 551 -1.07 5.33 -21.26
N ARG A 552 -2.13 6.13 -21.26
CA ARG A 552 -2.23 7.39 -21.99
C ARG A 552 -2.96 8.44 -21.16
N THR A 553 -2.39 9.65 -21.14
CA THR A 553 -3.05 10.85 -20.60
C THR A 553 -3.58 11.72 -21.74
N PHE A 554 -4.79 12.25 -21.62
CA PHE A 554 -5.48 13.06 -22.62
C PHE A 554 -6.49 14.04 -22.02
#